data_9536f7239b08810a786ba89a29651e8d
#
_entry.id   9536f7239b08810a786ba89a29651e8d
#
_cell.length_a   1.000
_cell.length_b   1.000
_cell.length_c   1.000
_cell.angle_alpha   90.00
_cell.angle_beta   90.00
_cell.angle_gamma   90.00
#
_symmetry.space_group_name_H-M   'P 1'
#
loop_
_entity.id
_entity.type
_entity.pdbx_description
1 polymer ?
#
loop_
_entity_poly.entity_id
_entity_poly.type
_entity_poly.pdbx_seq_one_letter_code
_entity_poly.pdbx_strand_id
1 'polypeptide(L)'
;MTFVVGFDLDMTLVDSAEGITDALLKVFSDHGVQLTREDVGNTIGLPLDMVFPMWLPDESYEQLLDEYRDHYGKYGIPKSTPLPGAHDALAAVHEFGGEVIVISAKKKDFVDRVVDVVQLEVDRTYGYLFAEHKGEVLRQEGASIYVGDHEGDIRAARAADALSFIVTSGPMTRPELEQHGPDVIVTSLTEFRPWLQRWLST
;
A
#
# COMPACT_ATOMS: atom_id res chain seq x y z
N MET A 1 -0.02 -0.90 -27.46
CA MET A 1 -0.32 -2.03 -26.57
C MET A 1 -0.82 -1.43 -25.28
N THR A 2 -1.97 -1.88 -24.81
CA THR A 2 -2.45 -1.50 -23.48
C THR A 2 -1.62 -2.25 -22.44
N PHE A 3 -1.07 -1.58 -21.44
CA PHE A 3 -0.33 -2.18 -20.33
C PHE A 3 -1.03 -1.83 -19.02
N VAL A 4 -0.83 -2.63 -17.99
CA VAL A 4 -1.44 -2.40 -16.67
C VAL A 4 -0.32 -2.16 -15.65
N VAL A 5 -0.50 -1.13 -14.82
CA VAL A 5 0.37 -0.85 -13.68
C VAL A 5 -0.45 -1.01 -12.39
N GLY A 6 0.00 -1.91 -11.54
CA GLY A 6 -0.53 -2.05 -10.20
C GLY A 6 0.21 -1.16 -9.21
N PHE A 7 -0.52 -0.60 -8.26
CA PHE A 7 0.04 0.19 -7.15
C PHE A 7 -0.46 -0.36 -5.81
N ASP A 8 0.40 -0.39 -4.81
CA ASP A 8 -0.06 -0.41 -3.43
C ASP A 8 -0.64 0.95 -3.05
N LEU A 9 -1.35 1.02 -1.93
CA LEU A 9 -2.03 2.23 -1.48
C LEU A 9 -1.27 2.93 -0.36
N ASP A 10 -1.20 2.27 0.82
CA ASP A 10 -0.66 2.85 2.04
C ASP A 10 0.86 3.00 1.94
N MET A 11 1.38 4.18 2.21
CA MET A 11 2.80 4.53 2.09
C MET A 11 3.41 4.41 0.67
N THR A 12 2.58 4.11 -0.33
CA THR A 12 2.97 4.13 -1.75
C THR A 12 2.32 5.31 -2.48
N LEU A 13 0.99 5.32 -2.60
CA LEU A 13 0.22 6.43 -3.19
C LEU A 13 -0.22 7.44 -2.13
N VAL A 14 -0.43 7.00 -0.89
CA VAL A 14 -1.07 7.76 0.18
C VAL A 14 -0.26 7.69 1.46
N ASP A 15 0.01 8.85 2.06
CA ASP A 15 0.41 8.93 3.46
C ASP A 15 -0.84 8.71 4.33
N SER A 16 -0.97 7.51 4.84
CA SER A 16 -2.03 7.08 5.75
C SER A 16 -1.53 6.81 7.17
N ALA A 17 -0.23 7.07 7.42
CA ALA A 17 0.45 6.68 8.65
C ALA A 17 -0.22 7.24 9.91
N GLU A 18 -0.61 8.53 9.91
CA GLU A 18 -1.24 9.14 11.07
C GLU A 18 -2.57 8.47 11.43
N GLY A 19 -3.43 8.26 10.44
CA GLY A 19 -4.75 7.69 10.65
C GLY A 19 -4.71 6.22 11.10
N ILE A 20 -3.83 5.42 10.51
CA ILE A 20 -3.62 4.02 10.89
C ILE A 20 -3.07 3.93 12.31
N THR A 21 -2.02 4.71 12.60
CA THR A 21 -1.36 4.73 13.91
C THR A 21 -2.34 5.13 15.01
N ASP A 22 -3.12 6.19 14.82
CA ASP A 22 -4.10 6.63 15.82
C ASP A 22 -5.16 5.57 16.09
N ALA A 23 -5.64 4.88 15.05
CA ALA A 23 -6.64 3.82 15.21
C ALA A 23 -6.07 2.60 15.96
N LEU A 24 -4.85 2.18 15.64
CA LEU A 24 -4.19 1.06 16.33
C LEU A 24 -3.87 1.42 17.79
N LEU A 25 -3.29 2.59 18.06
CA LEU A 25 -3.02 3.04 19.43
C LEU A 25 -4.29 3.12 20.27
N LYS A 26 -5.41 3.53 19.68
CA LYS A 26 -6.71 3.56 20.37
C LYS A 26 -7.13 2.15 20.78
N VAL A 27 -7.12 1.19 19.86
CA VAL A 27 -7.49 -0.21 20.15
C VAL A 27 -6.56 -0.80 21.21
N PHE A 28 -5.25 -0.70 21.06
CA PHE A 28 -4.29 -1.23 22.04
C PHE A 28 -4.48 -0.60 23.42
N SER A 29 -4.68 0.72 23.49
CA SER A 29 -4.93 1.42 24.76
C SER A 29 -6.23 0.97 25.45
N ASP A 30 -7.31 0.74 24.69
CA ASP A 30 -8.58 0.25 25.22
C ASP A 30 -8.46 -1.15 25.82
N HIS A 31 -7.54 -1.96 25.30
CA HIS A 31 -7.19 -3.29 25.81
C HIS A 31 -6.01 -3.29 26.79
N GLY A 32 -5.63 -2.12 27.33
CA GLY A 32 -4.63 -1.98 28.39
C GLY A 32 -3.18 -2.06 27.94
N VAL A 33 -2.92 -2.09 26.62
CA VAL A 33 -1.57 -2.10 26.05
C VAL A 33 -1.17 -0.67 25.67
N GLN A 34 -0.05 -0.18 26.24
CA GLN A 34 0.48 1.14 25.92
C GLN A 34 1.65 1.00 24.94
N LEU A 35 1.47 1.50 23.73
CA LEU A 35 2.46 1.52 22.65
C LEU A 35 2.81 2.94 22.25
N THR A 36 4.00 3.10 21.68
CA THR A 36 4.42 4.37 21.07
C THR A 36 3.97 4.43 19.60
N ARG A 37 4.01 5.62 19.01
CA ARG A 37 3.78 5.78 17.57
C ARG A 37 4.82 5.04 16.72
N GLU A 38 6.05 4.91 17.22
CA GLU A 38 7.13 4.18 16.55
C GLU A 38 6.86 2.69 16.53
N ASP A 39 6.41 2.09 17.67
CA ASP A 39 6.06 0.67 17.74
C ASP A 39 5.02 0.31 16.67
N VAL A 40 3.97 1.10 16.58
CA VAL A 40 2.86 0.88 15.63
C VAL A 40 3.25 1.26 14.21
N GLY A 41 4.00 2.34 14.03
CA GLY A 41 4.43 2.84 12.72
C GLY A 41 5.20 1.80 11.91
N ASN A 42 6.00 0.98 12.57
CA ASN A 42 6.76 -0.11 11.94
C ASN A 42 5.88 -1.27 11.43
N THR A 43 4.59 -1.29 11.75
CA THR A 43 3.64 -2.32 11.29
C THR A 43 2.78 -1.85 10.12
N ILE A 44 2.91 -0.60 9.69
CA ILE A 44 2.12 -0.08 8.56
C ILE A 44 2.46 -0.87 7.31
N GLY A 45 1.42 -1.28 6.56
CA GLY A 45 1.54 -2.14 5.39
C GLY A 45 1.31 -3.62 5.69
N LEU A 46 1.41 -4.06 6.95
CA LEU A 46 1.08 -5.43 7.34
C LEU A 46 -0.44 -5.62 7.51
N PRO A 47 -0.96 -6.83 7.22
CA PRO A 47 -2.32 -7.21 7.55
C PRO A 47 -2.57 -7.18 9.07
N LEU A 48 -3.78 -6.79 9.49
CA LEU A 48 -4.12 -6.64 10.91
C LEU A 48 -4.10 -7.97 11.69
N ASP A 49 -4.33 -9.11 11.03
CA ASP A 49 -4.19 -10.44 11.61
C ASP A 49 -2.75 -10.80 11.95
N MET A 50 -1.78 -10.11 11.37
CA MET A 50 -0.38 -10.19 11.77
C MET A 50 -0.04 -9.17 12.85
N VAL A 51 -0.69 -8.00 12.87
CA VAL A 51 -0.38 -6.90 13.79
C VAL A 51 -0.96 -7.12 15.19
N PHE A 52 -2.25 -7.45 15.32
CA PHE A 52 -2.88 -7.60 16.63
C PHE A 52 -2.22 -8.67 17.51
N PRO A 53 -1.88 -9.87 17.01
CA PRO A 53 -1.24 -10.88 17.84
C PRO A 53 0.14 -10.51 18.39
N MET A 54 0.80 -9.47 17.84
CA MET A 54 2.10 -9.02 18.37
C MET A 54 1.99 -8.53 19.82
N TRP A 55 0.84 -7.95 20.20
CA TRP A 55 0.64 -7.35 21.52
C TRP A 55 -0.62 -7.81 22.23
N LEU A 56 -1.60 -8.38 21.50
CA LEU A 56 -2.89 -8.87 22.02
C LEU A 56 -3.17 -10.31 21.51
N PRO A 57 -2.29 -11.29 21.83
CA PRO A 57 -2.39 -12.63 21.25
C PRO A 57 -3.62 -13.43 21.74
N ASP A 58 -4.18 -13.08 22.91
CA ASP A 58 -5.29 -13.79 23.54
C ASP A 58 -6.65 -13.14 23.30
N GLU A 59 -6.69 -11.98 22.64
CA GLU A 59 -7.92 -11.25 22.33
C GLU A 59 -8.60 -11.75 21.05
N SER A 60 -9.91 -11.53 20.97
CA SER A 60 -10.67 -11.87 19.75
C SER A 60 -10.27 -10.98 18.60
N TYR A 61 -9.71 -11.57 17.54
CA TYR A 61 -9.33 -10.84 16.32
C TYR A 61 -10.51 -10.07 15.70
N GLU A 62 -11.69 -10.70 15.65
CA GLU A 62 -12.90 -10.10 15.09
C GLU A 62 -13.30 -8.83 15.86
N GLN A 63 -13.24 -8.87 17.20
CA GLN A 63 -13.54 -7.71 18.03
C GLN A 63 -12.54 -6.58 17.80
N LEU A 64 -11.25 -6.86 17.87
CA LEU A 64 -10.18 -5.88 17.63
C LEU A 64 -10.31 -5.25 16.23
N LEU A 65 -10.64 -6.07 15.25
CA LEU A 65 -10.82 -5.64 13.87
C LEU A 65 -12.01 -4.70 13.71
N ASP A 66 -13.13 -4.96 14.37
CA ASP A 66 -14.32 -4.12 14.32
C ASP A 66 -14.08 -2.78 15.04
N GLU A 67 -13.42 -2.78 16.20
CA GLU A 67 -13.02 -1.57 16.91
C GLU A 67 -12.07 -0.71 16.08
N TYR A 68 -11.07 -1.32 15.45
CA TYR A 68 -10.16 -0.64 14.53
C TYR A 68 -10.91 -0.02 13.35
N ARG A 69 -11.78 -0.79 12.71
CA ARG A 69 -12.55 -0.35 11.54
C ARG A 69 -13.46 0.82 11.85
N ASP A 70 -14.13 0.78 12.98
CA ASP A 70 -14.98 1.87 13.46
C ASP A 70 -14.17 3.15 13.62
N HIS A 71 -13.04 3.07 14.33
CA HIS A 71 -12.22 4.25 14.58
C HIS A 71 -11.54 4.75 13.31
N TYR A 72 -10.85 3.85 12.56
CA TYR A 72 -10.14 4.21 11.35
C TYR A 72 -11.09 4.76 10.27
N GLY A 73 -12.23 4.11 10.08
CA GLY A 73 -13.22 4.54 9.09
C GLY A 73 -13.78 5.93 9.35
N LYS A 74 -13.86 6.35 10.61
CA LYS A 74 -14.42 7.66 11.01
C LYS A 74 -13.36 8.75 11.12
N TYR A 75 -12.19 8.42 11.68
CA TYR A 75 -11.18 9.41 12.07
C TYR A 75 -9.85 9.24 11.33
N GLY A 76 -9.53 8.03 10.84
CA GLY A 76 -8.27 7.76 10.16
C GLY A 76 -8.31 8.11 8.68
N ILE A 77 -9.33 7.64 7.95
CA ILE A 77 -9.46 7.91 6.50
C ILE A 77 -9.37 9.41 6.16
N PRO A 78 -10.09 10.32 6.89
CA PRO A 78 -10.00 11.76 6.59
C PRO A 78 -8.61 12.39 6.77
N LYS A 79 -7.66 11.70 7.42
CA LYS A 79 -6.28 12.16 7.61
C LYS A 79 -5.36 11.75 6.46
N SER A 80 -5.84 10.93 5.54
CA SER A 80 -5.06 10.46 4.39
C SER A 80 -4.72 11.62 3.46
N THR A 81 -3.48 11.68 3.00
CA THR A 81 -3.02 12.67 2.01
C THR A 81 -2.22 11.98 0.89
N PRO A 82 -2.26 12.48 -0.35
CA PRO A 82 -1.49 11.87 -1.43
C PRO A 82 0.01 12.09 -1.19
N LEU A 83 0.81 11.06 -1.42
CA LEU A 83 2.27 11.16 -1.40
C LEU A 83 2.80 11.96 -2.61
N PRO A 84 3.98 12.61 -2.48
CA PRO A 84 4.56 13.36 -3.58
C PRO A 84 4.74 12.51 -4.85
N GLY A 85 4.15 12.98 -5.96
CA GLY A 85 4.19 12.30 -7.25
C GLY A 85 3.06 11.30 -7.49
N ALA A 86 2.17 11.00 -6.51
CA ALA A 86 1.11 10.02 -6.69
C ALA A 86 0.19 10.36 -7.88
N HIS A 87 -0.42 11.54 -7.90
CA HIS A 87 -1.28 11.95 -9.02
C HIS A 87 -0.54 11.96 -10.37
N ASP A 88 0.72 12.43 -10.40
CA ASP A 88 1.51 12.47 -11.62
C ASP A 88 1.89 11.07 -12.12
N ALA A 89 2.14 10.13 -11.22
CA ALA A 89 2.42 8.74 -11.58
C ALA A 89 1.20 8.08 -12.24
N LEU A 90 -0.02 8.26 -11.66
CA LEU A 90 -1.26 7.71 -12.23
C LEU A 90 -1.58 8.38 -13.57
N ALA A 91 -1.50 9.71 -13.64
CA ALA A 91 -1.69 10.45 -14.88
C ALA A 91 -0.71 10.01 -15.99
N ALA A 92 0.55 9.71 -15.63
CA ALA A 92 1.52 9.21 -16.60
C ALA A 92 1.11 7.85 -17.20
N VAL A 93 0.58 6.93 -16.38
CA VAL A 93 0.09 5.64 -16.88
C VAL A 93 -1.02 5.85 -17.91
N HIS A 94 -2.03 6.68 -17.59
CA HIS A 94 -3.15 6.98 -18.50
C HIS A 94 -2.69 7.72 -19.77
N GLU A 95 -1.83 8.72 -19.64
CA GLU A 95 -1.28 9.48 -20.78
C GLU A 95 -0.53 8.58 -21.78
N PHE A 96 0.15 7.54 -21.29
CA PHE A 96 0.86 6.58 -22.14
C PHE A 96 -0.02 5.39 -22.58
N GLY A 97 -1.34 5.43 -22.30
CA GLY A 97 -2.31 4.45 -22.77
C GLY A 97 -2.37 3.17 -21.93
N GLY A 98 -1.92 3.22 -20.68
CA GLY A 98 -2.03 2.16 -19.68
C GLY A 98 -3.27 2.27 -18.81
N GLU A 99 -3.50 1.26 -17.99
CA GLU A 99 -4.53 1.20 -16.95
C GLU A 99 -3.90 1.13 -15.57
N VAL A 100 -4.56 1.77 -14.59
CA VAL A 100 -4.14 1.83 -13.20
C VAL A 100 -5.01 0.92 -12.34
N ILE A 101 -4.39 -0.01 -11.61
CA ILE A 101 -5.08 -0.78 -10.58
C ILE A 101 -4.42 -0.55 -9.21
N VAL A 102 -5.23 -0.48 -8.15
CA VAL A 102 -4.75 -0.39 -6.78
C VAL A 102 -5.04 -1.68 -6.04
N ILE A 103 -4.03 -2.27 -5.39
CA ILE A 103 -4.14 -3.54 -4.65
C ILE A 103 -3.55 -3.35 -3.25
N SER A 104 -4.37 -3.49 -2.21
CA SER A 104 -3.97 -3.22 -0.83
C SER A 104 -4.37 -4.33 0.15
N ALA A 105 -3.63 -4.46 1.25
CA ALA A 105 -4.03 -5.28 2.40
C ALA A 105 -5.27 -4.72 3.13
N LYS A 106 -5.55 -3.45 2.94
CA LYS A 106 -6.72 -2.74 3.50
C LYS A 106 -8.03 -3.34 3.00
N LYS A 107 -9.11 -3.22 3.83
CA LYS A 107 -10.48 -3.56 3.44
C LYS A 107 -10.89 -2.81 2.17
N LYS A 108 -11.51 -3.51 1.21
CA LYS A 108 -11.86 -2.96 -0.11
C LYS A 108 -12.64 -1.62 -0.04
N ASP A 109 -13.67 -1.53 0.79
CA ASP A 109 -14.45 -0.30 0.95
C ASP A 109 -13.64 0.85 1.59
N PHE A 110 -12.60 0.55 2.36
CA PHE A 110 -11.66 1.56 2.86
C PHE A 110 -10.66 1.99 1.77
N VAL A 111 -10.24 1.05 0.89
CA VAL A 111 -9.45 1.40 -0.29
C VAL A 111 -10.20 2.43 -1.13
N ASP A 112 -11.47 2.14 -1.46
CA ASP A 112 -12.31 3.02 -2.28
C ASP A 112 -12.48 4.39 -1.64
N ARG A 113 -12.81 4.42 -0.34
CA ARG A 113 -12.98 5.68 0.41
C ARG A 113 -11.69 6.50 0.50
N VAL A 114 -10.53 5.86 0.66
CA VAL A 114 -9.25 6.57 0.67
C VAL A 114 -8.95 7.14 -0.71
N VAL A 115 -9.12 6.34 -1.77
CA VAL A 115 -8.97 6.79 -3.17
C VAL A 115 -9.84 8.02 -3.45
N ASP A 116 -11.12 7.99 -3.00
CA ASP A 116 -12.04 9.12 -3.15
C ASP A 116 -11.59 10.36 -2.36
N VAL A 117 -11.19 10.19 -1.09
CA VAL A 117 -10.75 11.30 -0.22
C VAL A 117 -9.53 12.02 -0.78
N VAL A 118 -8.56 11.27 -1.32
CA VAL A 118 -7.33 11.83 -1.90
C VAL A 118 -7.44 12.07 -3.41
N GLN A 119 -8.62 11.82 -4.00
CA GLN A 119 -8.96 12.09 -5.41
C GLN A 119 -7.97 11.44 -6.40
N LEU A 120 -7.61 10.18 -6.20
CA LEU A 120 -6.79 9.42 -7.13
C LEU A 120 -7.63 8.90 -8.29
N GLU A 121 -7.13 9.06 -9.53
CA GLU A 121 -7.75 8.49 -10.72
C GLU A 121 -7.26 7.06 -10.93
N VAL A 122 -8.10 6.06 -10.62
CA VAL A 122 -7.81 4.64 -10.75
C VAL A 122 -8.90 3.91 -11.52
N ASP A 123 -8.54 2.89 -12.30
CA ASP A 123 -9.50 2.13 -13.10
C ASP A 123 -10.16 1.03 -12.27
N ARG A 124 -9.39 0.36 -11.40
CA ARG A 124 -9.89 -0.72 -10.52
C ARG A 124 -9.15 -0.74 -9.20
N THR A 125 -9.85 -1.18 -8.14
CA THR A 125 -9.29 -1.31 -6.79
C THR A 125 -9.56 -2.70 -6.22
N TYR A 126 -8.58 -3.23 -5.47
CA TYR A 126 -8.64 -4.53 -4.80
C TYR A 126 -8.23 -4.38 -3.35
N GLY A 127 -8.88 -5.10 -2.46
CA GLY A 127 -8.60 -5.08 -1.02
C GLY A 127 -8.45 -6.48 -0.42
N TYR A 128 -8.01 -6.55 0.84
CA TYR A 128 -7.73 -7.79 1.57
C TYR A 128 -6.65 -8.68 0.96
N LEU A 129 -5.66 -8.09 0.28
CA LEU A 129 -4.61 -8.82 -0.42
C LEU A 129 -3.24 -8.40 0.07
N PHE A 130 -2.39 -9.39 0.39
CA PHE A 130 -1.02 -9.16 0.83
C PHE A 130 -0.06 -10.11 0.11
N ALA A 131 1.14 -9.63 -0.18
CA ALA A 131 2.24 -10.39 -0.79
C ALA A 131 1.79 -11.21 -2.02
N GLU A 132 1.99 -12.52 -2.02
CA GLU A 132 1.70 -13.41 -3.16
C GLU A 132 0.23 -13.35 -3.62
N HIS A 133 -0.73 -13.09 -2.71
CA HIS A 133 -2.14 -12.93 -3.09
C HIS A 133 -2.39 -11.67 -3.94
N LYS A 134 -1.60 -10.60 -3.73
CA LYS A 134 -1.57 -9.47 -4.68
C LYS A 134 -1.08 -9.92 -6.05
N GLY A 135 -0.07 -10.81 -6.09
CA GLY A 135 0.48 -11.38 -7.32
C GLY A 135 -0.54 -12.16 -8.16
N GLU A 136 -1.52 -12.82 -7.53
CA GLU A 136 -2.60 -13.50 -8.25
C GLU A 136 -3.46 -12.50 -9.03
N VAL A 137 -3.81 -11.36 -8.41
CA VAL A 137 -4.58 -10.29 -9.07
C VAL A 137 -3.75 -9.61 -10.15
N LEU A 138 -2.48 -9.29 -9.87
CA LEU A 138 -1.57 -8.71 -10.87
C LEU A 138 -1.50 -9.58 -12.13
N ARG A 139 -1.41 -10.91 -11.98
CA ARG A 139 -1.37 -11.84 -13.10
C ARG A 139 -2.71 -11.88 -13.85
N GLN A 140 -3.85 -11.89 -13.15
CA GLN A 140 -5.19 -11.88 -13.75
C GLN A 140 -5.42 -10.62 -14.57
N GLU A 141 -4.92 -9.48 -14.11
CA GLU A 141 -5.02 -8.17 -14.76
C GLU A 141 -3.96 -7.97 -15.86
N GLY A 142 -2.99 -8.87 -15.98
CA GLY A 142 -1.89 -8.75 -16.94
C GLY A 142 -0.96 -7.57 -16.62
N ALA A 143 -0.76 -7.29 -15.33
CA ALA A 143 0.07 -6.17 -14.89
C ALA A 143 1.53 -6.39 -15.30
N SER A 144 2.13 -5.38 -15.93
CA SER A 144 3.53 -5.38 -16.34
C SER A 144 4.46 -4.82 -15.26
N ILE A 145 3.92 -3.99 -14.38
CA ILE A 145 4.66 -3.29 -13.32
C ILE A 145 3.80 -3.33 -12.05
N TYR A 146 4.45 -3.55 -10.91
CA TYR A 146 3.86 -3.32 -9.61
C TYR A 146 4.69 -2.34 -8.79
N VAL A 147 4.03 -1.31 -8.27
CA VAL A 147 4.62 -0.21 -7.50
C VAL A 147 4.24 -0.35 -6.04
N GLY A 148 5.22 -0.35 -5.13
CA GLY A 148 4.99 -0.51 -3.70
C GLY A 148 6.14 0.01 -2.86
N ASP A 149 6.07 -0.18 -1.54
CA ASP A 149 7.05 0.31 -0.56
C ASP A 149 7.56 -0.79 0.40
N HIS A 150 7.05 -2.01 0.25
CA HIS A 150 7.28 -3.11 1.19
C HIS A 150 7.85 -4.36 0.47
N GLU A 151 8.54 -5.24 1.22
CA GLU A 151 9.02 -6.53 0.68
C GLU A 151 7.89 -7.39 0.09
N GLY A 152 6.69 -7.29 0.69
CA GLY A 152 5.49 -7.97 0.20
C GLY A 152 5.13 -7.58 -1.24
N ASP A 153 5.42 -6.34 -1.64
CA ASP A 153 5.16 -5.84 -2.99
C ASP A 153 6.18 -6.38 -3.99
N ILE A 154 7.44 -6.53 -3.56
CA ILE A 154 8.47 -7.18 -4.36
C ILE A 154 8.08 -8.65 -4.63
N ARG A 155 7.60 -9.35 -3.60
CA ARG A 155 7.10 -10.74 -3.72
C ARG A 155 5.86 -10.82 -4.61
N ALA A 156 4.94 -9.87 -4.48
CA ALA A 156 3.75 -9.79 -5.33
C ALA A 156 4.12 -9.62 -6.81
N ALA A 157 5.01 -8.67 -7.12
CA ALA A 157 5.50 -8.45 -8.48
C ALA A 157 6.15 -9.71 -9.06
N ARG A 158 7.06 -10.32 -8.29
CA ARG A 158 7.74 -11.56 -8.70
C ARG A 158 6.77 -12.72 -8.94
N ALA A 159 5.74 -12.87 -8.09
CA ALA A 159 4.73 -13.90 -8.26
C ALA A 159 3.89 -13.71 -9.53
N ALA A 160 3.82 -12.51 -10.07
CA ALA A 160 3.10 -12.16 -11.30
C ALA A 160 3.97 -12.05 -12.55
N ASP A 161 5.27 -12.29 -12.44
CA ASP A 161 6.27 -11.96 -13.49
C ASP A 161 6.21 -10.48 -13.93
N ALA A 162 5.77 -9.60 -13.03
CA ALA A 162 5.75 -8.16 -13.21
C ALA A 162 7.03 -7.52 -12.68
N LEU A 163 7.38 -6.35 -13.22
CA LEU A 163 8.52 -5.56 -12.73
C LEU A 163 8.16 -4.90 -11.40
N SER A 164 9.01 -5.02 -10.40
CA SER A 164 8.89 -4.37 -9.10
C SER A 164 9.53 -2.98 -9.10
N PHE A 165 8.71 -1.94 -8.94
CA PHE A 165 9.15 -0.55 -8.76
C PHE A 165 8.88 -0.13 -7.32
N ILE A 166 9.94 0.07 -6.53
CA ILE A 166 9.82 0.29 -5.08
C ILE A 166 10.20 1.70 -4.70
N VAL A 167 9.32 2.33 -3.89
CA VAL A 167 9.56 3.63 -3.25
C VAL A 167 9.94 3.44 -1.79
N THR A 168 10.80 4.31 -1.25
CA THR A 168 11.26 4.22 0.15
C THR A 168 10.45 5.14 1.07
N SER A 169 9.15 5.26 0.82
CA SER A 169 8.23 6.06 1.64
C SER A 169 7.60 5.29 2.80
N GLY A 170 7.71 3.96 2.79
CA GLY A 170 7.22 3.08 3.85
C GLY A 170 8.20 2.92 5.01
N PRO A 171 7.87 2.02 5.96
CA PRO A 171 8.67 1.83 7.17
C PRO A 171 10.03 1.13 6.92
N MET A 172 10.17 0.40 5.82
CA MET A 172 11.42 -0.32 5.50
C MET A 172 12.47 0.62 4.94
N THR A 173 13.70 0.49 5.43
CA THR A 173 14.85 1.24 4.91
C THR A 173 15.28 0.73 3.53
N ARG A 174 15.94 1.59 2.74
CA ARG A 174 16.48 1.18 1.43
C ARG A 174 17.37 -0.07 1.51
N PRO A 175 18.34 -0.22 2.46
CA PRO A 175 19.16 -1.44 2.55
C PRO A 175 18.35 -2.71 2.82
N GLU A 176 17.26 -2.61 3.60
CA GLU A 176 16.36 -3.75 3.84
C GLU A 176 15.63 -4.14 2.56
N LEU A 177 15.06 -3.17 1.84
CA LEU A 177 14.37 -3.42 0.58
C LEU A 177 15.31 -4.01 -0.50
N GLU A 178 16.55 -3.52 -0.59
CA GLU A 178 17.56 -4.01 -1.54
C GLU A 178 17.91 -5.49 -1.35
N GLN A 179 17.82 -6.03 -0.10
CA GLN A 179 18.04 -7.45 0.18
C GLN A 179 17.01 -8.36 -0.50
N HIS A 180 15.82 -7.84 -0.80
CA HIS A 180 14.75 -8.57 -1.49
C HIS A 180 14.85 -8.52 -3.02
N GLY A 181 15.82 -7.76 -3.56
CA GLY A 181 16.13 -7.67 -4.99
C GLY A 181 15.01 -7.07 -5.83
N PRO A 182 14.57 -5.83 -5.55
CA PRO A 182 13.65 -5.11 -6.45
C PRO A 182 14.31 -4.79 -7.79
N ASP A 183 13.53 -4.72 -8.86
CA ASP A 183 14.05 -4.33 -10.18
C ASP A 183 14.40 -2.85 -10.23
N VAL A 184 13.60 -2.02 -9.56
CA VAL A 184 13.82 -0.58 -9.44
C VAL A 184 13.56 -0.16 -8.00
N ILE A 185 14.42 0.69 -7.43
CA ILE A 185 14.21 1.31 -6.14
C ILE A 185 14.54 2.81 -6.21
N VAL A 186 13.58 3.64 -5.81
CA VAL A 186 13.65 5.10 -5.84
C VAL A 186 13.24 5.71 -4.51
N THR A 187 13.40 7.01 -4.36
CA THR A 187 13.03 7.69 -3.11
C THR A 187 11.56 8.13 -3.10
N SER A 188 11.00 8.45 -4.27
CA SER A 188 9.66 9.03 -4.39
C SER A 188 9.02 8.68 -5.73
N LEU A 189 7.68 8.68 -5.77
CA LEU A 189 6.91 8.54 -7.02
C LEU A 189 7.15 9.69 -8.02
N THR A 190 7.76 10.78 -7.62
CA THR A 190 8.19 11.84 -8.55
C THR A 190 9.18 11.35 -9.60
N GLU A 191 9.84 10.21 -9.34
CA GLU A 191 10.77 9.56 -10.28
C GLU A 191 10.06 8.57 -11.23
N PHE A 192 8.79 8.25 -11.00
CA PHE A 192 8.06 7.24 -11.76
C PHE A 192 7.81 7.65 -13.22
N ARG A 193 7.24 8.85 -13.47
CA ARG A 193 6.94 9.33 -14.83
C ARG A 193 8.17 9.30 -15.76
N PRO A 194 9.31 9.92 -15.42
CA PRO A 194 10.48 9.88 -16.29
C PRO A 194 11.07 8.47 -16.46
N TRP A 195 10.90 7.61 -15.47
CA TRP A 195 11.29 6.21 -15.57
C TRP A 195 10.36 5.44 -16.52
N LEU A 196 9.03 5.57 -16.36
CA LEU A 196 8.03 4.91 -17.21
C LEU A 196 8.22 5.27 -18.69
N GLN A 197 8.48 6.55 -18.98
CA GLN A 197 8.74 7.01 -20.33
C GLN A 197 9.96 6.31 -20.96
N ARG A 198 11.03 6.12 -20.20
CA ARG A 198 12.21 5.37 -20.67
C ARG A 198 11.89 3.90 -20.87
N TRP A 199 11.20 3.29 -19.95
CA TRP A 199 10.82 1.87 -20.01
C TRP A 199 9.96 1.54 -21.24
N LEU A 200 9.01 2.41 -21.58
CA LEU A 200 8.16 2.26 -22.79
C LEU A 200 8.93 2.47 -24.11
N SER A 201 10.15 3.02 -24.05
CA SER A 201 10.98 3.29 -25.22
C SER A 201 11.98 2.16 -25.51
N THR A 202 12.04 1.13 -24.65
CA THR A 202 12.91 -0.05 -24.81
C THR A 202 12.21 -1.21 -25.49
#